data_f9ef251eb2e8a360704457fb58c24536
#
_entry.id   f9ef251eb2e8a360704457fb58c24536
#
_cell.length_a   1.000
_cell.length_b   1.000
_cell.length_c   1.000
_cell.angle_alpha   90.00
_cell.angle_beta   90.00
_cell.angle_gamma   90.00
#
_symmetry.space_group_name_H-M   'P 1'
#
loop_
_entity.id
_entity.type
_entity.pdbx_description
1 polymer ?
#
loop_
_entity_poly.entity_id
_entity_poly.type
_entity_poly.pdbx_seq_one_letter_code
_entity_poly.pdbx_strand_id
1 'polypeptide(L)'
;MANIVATLGSFGAMDYTVIVCATAADSAAAQFYAPFAGAAIGEFFRDTGRDALIIYDDLSKQAVSYREVSLLLRRPPGREAYPGDVFYLHSRLLERAAKIIESDEVAKNMNDVPDSIKHMIKGGGSLTALPIIETQAGDVSAYIPTNVISITDGQIFLETSLFNAGIRPAINVGISVSRVGGHAQIKSMKKIAGTLKVDQAQYRELEAFSKFGSDLDPATLAVLNKGAKNVEILKQNQFTPMKVEEQVAIIYCGTRGLLRDVPVHKVVLFENDFLAFMRDHHSDILETIAKGIINDEVTGPIEDRKSTRLNSSTRIRSRM
;
A
#
# COMPACT_ATOMS: atom_id res chain seq x y z
N MET A 1 8.98 -11.02 16.42
CA MET A 1 9.93 -9.89 16.38
C MET A 1 11.30 -10.31 15.85
N ALA A 2 11.98 -11.34 16.38
CA ALA A 2 13.30 -11.76 15.91
C ALA A 2 13.38 -11.99 14.37
N ASN A 3 12.37 -12.64 13.79
CA ASN A 3 12.32 -12.87 12.33
C ASN A 3 12.24 -11.57 11.51
N ILE A 4 11.52 -10.55 12.01
CA ILE A 4 11.42 -9.24 11.35
C ILE A 4 12.80 -8.56 11.36
N VAL A 5 13.47 -8.55 12.51
CA VAL A 5 14.82 -7.99 12.64
C VAL A 5 15.81 -8.70 11.71
N ALA A 6 15.78 -10.03 11.68
CA ALA A 6 16.64 -10.83 10.80
C ALA A 6 16.38 -10.53 9.32
N THR A 7 15.11 -10.42 8.93
CA THR A 7 14.73 -10.08 7.55
C THR A 7 15.18 -8.67 7.18
N LEU A 8 14.92 -7.66 8.01
CA LEU A 8 15.39 -6.29 7.78
C LEU A 8 16.92 -6.23 7.71
N GLY A 9 17.61 -6.98 8.58
CA GLY A 9 19.07 -7.07 8.57
C GLY A 9 19.61 -7.67 7.28
N SER A 10 18.95 -8.71 6.73
CA SER A 10 19.39 -9.33 5.46
C SER A 10 19.26 -8.40 4.25
N PHE A 11 18.41 -7.38 4.33
CA PHE A 11 18.26 -6.34 3.30
C PHE A 11 19.04 -5.05 3.62
N GLY A 12 19.82 -5.00 4.70
CA GLY A 12 20.53 -3.79 5.14
C GLY A 12 19.60 -2.68 5.65
N ALA A 13 18.32 -3.00 5.90
CA ALA A 13 17.33 -2.01 6.30
C ALA A 13 17.42 -1.61 7.78
N MET A 14 18.18 -2.34 8.59
CA MET A 14 18.37 -1.99 10.01
C MET A 14 19.16 -0.70 10.22
N ASP A 15 19.94 -0.25 9.24
CA ASP A 15 20.73 0.99 9.32
C ASP A 15 19.86 2.26 9.44
N TYR A 16 18.59 2.17 8.98
CA TYR A 16 17.62 3.27 9.01
C TYR A 16 16.28 2.88 9.67
N THR A 17 16.24 1.78 10.43
CA THR A 17 15.03 1.29 11.09
C THR A 17 15.19 1.28 12.61
N VAL A 18 14.23 1.85 13.31
CA VAL A 18 14.09 1.76 14.77
C VAL A 18 12.91 0.87 15.10
N ILE A 19 13.11 -0.11 15.99
CA ILE A 19 12.07 -1.03 16.44
C ILE A 19 11.71 -0.73 17.88
N VAL A 20 10.47 -0.31 18.12
CA VAL A 20 9.88 -0.14 19.45
C VAL A 20 8.96 -1.34 19.69
N CYS A 21 9.25 -2.12 20.71
CA CYS A 21 8.55 -3.38 20.96
C CYS A 21 7.99 -3.45 22.38
N ALA A 22 6.68 -3.72 22.48
CA ALA A 22 6.03 -4.22 23.68
C ALA A 22 5.34 -5.54 23.29
N THR A 23 5.74 -6.63 23.93
CA THR A 23 5.25 -7.97 23.62
C THR A 23 3.97 -8.30 24.43
N ALA A 24 3.28 -9.38 24.07
CA ALA A 24 2.13 -9.85 24.83
C ALA A 24 2.48 -10.28 26.28
N ALA A 25 3.77 -10.49 26.59
CA ALA A 25 4.26 -10.78 27.93
C ALA A 25 4.49 -9.52 28.78
N ASP A 26 4.54 -8.36 28.16
CA ASP A 26 4.71 -7.08 28.85
C ASP A 26 3.38 -6.60 29.46
N SER A 27 3.45 -5.68 30.42
CA SER A 27 2.26 -5.13 31.06
C SER A 27 1.36 -4.40 30.05
N ALA A 28 0.05 -4.37 30.30
CA ALA A 28 -0.91 -3.61 29.49
C ALA A 28 -0.51 -2.12 29.38
N ALA A 29 0.08 -1.55 30.43
CA ALA A 29 0.60 -0.19 30.40
C ALA A 29 1.74 -0.03 29.39
N ALA A 30 2.68 -0.95 29.32
CA ALA A 30 3.78 -0.92 28.35
C ALA A 30 3.27 -1.04 26.91
N GLN A 31 2.34 -1.98 26.66
CA GLN A 31 1.69 -2.15 25.36
C GLN A 31 0.89 -0.90 24.93
N PHE A 32 0.27 -0.22 25.89
CA PHE A 32 -0.45 1.02 25.65
C PHE A 32 0.49 2.18 25.26
N TYR A 33 1.65 2.32 25.92
CA TYR A 33 2.58 3.44 25.68
C TYR A 33 3.51 3.23 24.47
N ALA A 34 3.81 2.01 24.08
CA ALA A 34 4.76 1.72 23.02
C ALA A 34 4.47 2.48 21.70
N PRO A 35 3.24 2.54 21.17
CA PRO A 35 2.95 3.31 19.95
C PRO A 35 3.24 4.81 20.09
N PHE A 36 2.98 5.40 21.26
CA PHE A 36 3.29 6.80 21.53
C PHE A 36 4.79 7.07 21.59
N ALA A 37 5.57 6.14 22.14
CA ALA A 37 7.03 6.23 22.14
C ALA A 37 7.57 6.17 20.71
N GLY A 38 7.07 5.24 19.89
CA GLY A 38 7.39 5.17 18.47
C GLY A 38 7.04 6.44 17.71
N ALA A 39 5.85 7.01 17.96
CA ALA A 39 5.43 8.27 17.37
C ALA A 39 6.37 9.42 17.73
N ALA A 40 6.81 9.54 19.00
CA ALA A 40 7.73 10.57 19.42
C ALA A 40 9.10 10.49 18.70
N ILE A 41 9.60 9.27 18.44
CA ILE A 41 10.80 9.08 17.63
C ILE A 41 10.55 9.53 16.18
N GLY A 42 9.41 9.17 15.58
CA GLY A 42 9.05 9.59 14.23
C GLY A 42 8.91 11.11 14.11
N GLU A 43 8.31 11.77 15.11
CA GLU A 43 8.18 13.21 15.18
C GLU A 43 9.53 13.93 15.21
N PHE A 44 10.53 13.39 15.91
CA PHE A 44 11.87 13.94 15.89
C PHE A 44 12.43 14.06 14.47
N PHE A 45 12.22 13.05 13.63
CA PHE A 45 12.64 13.12 12.24
C PHE A 45 11.80 14.14 11.45
N ARG A 46 10.47 14.10 11.58
CA ARG A 46 9.55 15.05 10.96
C ARG A 46 9.91 16.49 11.29
N ASP A 47 10.11 16.79 12.57
CA ASP A 47 10.32 18.15 13.05
C ASP A 47 11.72 18.68 12.74
N THR A 48 12.67 17.80 12.42
CA THR A 48 14.01 18.17 11.94
C THR A 48 14.13 18.21 10.40
N GLY A 49 13.00 18.25 9.67
CA GLY A 49 12.95 18.40 8.22
C GLY A 49 13.26 17.12 7.44
N ARG A 50 13.07 15.96 8.06
CA ARG A 50 13.28 14.63 7.45
C ARG A 50 11.97 13.89 7.29
N ASP A 51 11.97 12.88 6.43
CA ASP A 51 10.81 12.03 6.23
C ASP A 51 10.95 10.76 7.07
N ALA A 52 9.84 10.35 7.70
CA ALA A 52 9.77 9.11 8.46
C ALA A 52 8.48 8.34 8.14
N LEU A 53 8.58 7.01 8.19
CA LEU A 53 7.45 6.08 8.09
C LEU A 53 7.32 5.34 9.41
N ILE A 54 6.13 5.34 10.00
CA ILE A 54 5.82 4.55 11.18
C ILE A 54 4.76 3.51 10.87
N ILE A 55 4.99 2.27 11.29
CA ILE A 55 4.06 1.14 11.15
C ILE A 55 3.65 0.72 12.56
N TYR A 56 2.35 0.75 12.84
CA TYR A 56 1.79 0.28 14.11
C TYR A 56 1.22 -1.12 13.93
N ASP A 57 1.90 -2.14 14.43
CA ASP A 57 1.47 -3.54 14.36
C ASP A 57 1.24 -4.09 15.79
N ASP A 58 0.00 -4.00 16.32
CA ASP A 58 -1.19 -3.38 15.75
C ASP A 58 -1.92 -2.50 16.78
N LEU A 59 -2.77 -1.58 16.29
CA LEU A 59 -3.55 -0.71 17.18
C LEU A 59 -4.79 -1.38 17.78
N SER A 60 -5.23 -2.54 17.25
CA SER A 60 -6.29 -3.34 17.88
C SER A 60 -5.82 -3.83 19.24
N LYS A 61 -4.58 -4.33 19.33
CA LYS A 61 -3.97 -4.76 20.61
C LYS A 61 -3.72 -3.60 21.56
N GLN A 62 -3.33 -2.43 21.04
CA GLN A 62 -3.25 -1.22 21.86
C GLN A 62 -4.60 -0.86 22.48
N ALA A 63 -5.70 -0.94 21.71
CA ALA A 63 -7.04 -0.68 22.24
C ALA A 63 -7.45 -1.70 23.33
N VAL A 64 -7.12 -2.98 23.12
CA VAL A 64 -7.36 -4.02 24.14
C VAL A 64 -6.59 -3.72 25.43
N SER A 65 -5.31 -3.37 25.32
CA SER A 65 -4.49 -3.01 26.50
C SER A 65 -5.04 -1.77 27.22
N TYR A 66 -5.50 -0.78 26.47
CA TYR A 66 -6.15 0.42 27.04
C TYR A 66 -7.47 0.09 27.72
N ARG A 67 -8.26 -0.84 27.16
CA ARG A 67 -9.48 -1.35 27.79
C ARG A 67 -9.16 -2.02 29.13
N GLU A 68 -8.15 -2.88 29.16
CA GLU A 68 -7.70 -3.55 30.37
C GLU A 68 -7.30 -2.55 31.47
N VAL A 69 -6.43 -1.60 31.16
CA VAL A 69 -6.02 -0.55 32.09
C VAL A 69 -7.23 0.26 32.58
N SER A 70 -8.16 0.59 31.71
CA SER A 70 -9.34 1.38 32.04
C SER A 70 -10.29 0.63 32.97
N LEU A 71 -10.48 -0.68 32.76
CA LEU A 71 -11.31 -1.54 33.63
C LEU A 71 -10.67 -1.72 35.01
N LEU A 72 -9.34 -1.88 35.08
CA LEU A 72 -8.61 -1.94 36.35
C LEU A 72 -8.75 -0.62 37.13
N LEU A 73 -8.80 0.53 36.45
CA LEU A 73 -9.06 1.83 37.02
C LEU A 73 -10.55 2.08 37.31
N ARG A 74 -11.41 1.07 37.14
CA ARG A 74 -12.86 1.12 37.36
C ARG A 74 -13.57 2.20 36.54
N ARG A 75 -13.07 2.54 35.35
CA ARG A 75 -13.77 3.42 34.42
C ARG A 75 -15.00 2.71 33.86
N PRO A 76 -16.13 3.42 33.69
CA PRO A 76 -17.34 2.80 33.14
C PRO A 76 -17.10 2.30 31.72
N PRO A 77 -17.43 1.04 31.41
CA PRO A 77 -17.29 0.49 30.06
C PRO A 77 -18.39 1.04 29.14
N GLY A 78 -18.03 1.30 27.87
CA GLY A 78 -18.94 1.63 26.78
C GLY A 78 -19.14 0.44 25.81
N ARG A 79 -19.30 0.75 24.53
CA ARG A 79 -19.46 -0.25 23.46
C ARG A 79 -18.29 -1.24 23.45
N GLU A 80 -18.58 -2.53 23.36
CA GLU A 80 -17.60 -3.63 23.39
C GLU A 80 -16.65 -3.58 24.61
N ALA A 81 -17.16 -3.04 25.73
CA ALA A 81 -16.42 -2.81 26.97
C ALA A 81 -15.22 -1.85 26.84
N TYR A 82 -15.06 -1.14 25.75
CA TYR A 82 -14.07 -0.07 25.63
C TYR A 82 -14.46 1.17 26.44
N PRO A 83 -13.50 1.92 26.97
CA PRO A 83 -13.79 3.20 27.60
C PRO A 83 -14.30 4.21 26.58
N GLY A 84 -15.10 5.19 27.02
CA GLY A 84 -15.71 6.17 26.13
C GLY A 84 -14.73 7.04 25.34
N ASP A 85 -13.49 7.14 25.79
CA ASP A 85 -12.42 7.90 25.16
C ASP A 85 -11.48 7.08 24.25
N VAL A 86 -11.85 5.85 23.87
CA VAL A 86 -11.01 5.01 22.99
C VAL A 86 -10.83 5.62 21.59
N PHE A 87 -11.81 6.40 21.11
CA PHE A 87 -11.64 7.17 19.88
C PHE A 87 -10.48 8.16 20.01
N TYR A 88 -10.43 8.87 21.12
CA TYR A 88 -9.36 9.83 21.40
C TYR A 88 -7.99 9.17 21.57
N LEU A 89 -7.94 7.91 22.04
CA LEU A 89 -6.71 7.13 22.08
C LEU A 89 -6.02 7.09 20.71
N HIS A 90 -6.76 6.72 19.68
CA HIS A 90 -6.22 6.57 18.34
C HIS A 90 -6.10 7.91 17.58
N SER A 91 -7.06 8.82 17.74
CA SER A 91 -7.00 10.11 17.04
C SER A 91 -5.78 10.92 17.46
N ARG A 92 -5.51 11.06 18.77
CA ARG A 92 -4.33 11.78 19.26
C ARG A 92 -2.99 11.13 18.90
N LEU A 93 -2.98 9.82 18.55
CA LEU A 93 -1.80 9.13 18.05
C LEU A 93 -1.62 9.37 16.55
N LEU A 94 -2.69 9.18 15.77
CA LEU A 94 -2.64 9.19 14.31
C LEU A 94 -2.56 10.60 13.72
N GLU A 95 -3.19 11.60 14.36
CA GLU A 95 -3.08 13.00 13.95
C GLU A 95 -1.67 13.60 14.11
N ARG A 96 -0.79 12.92 14.80
CA ARG A 96 0.65 13.26 14.87
C ARG A 96 1.39 12.97 13.57
N ALA A 97 0.84 12.10 12.72
CA ALA A 97 1.35 11.84 11.38
C ALA A 97 0.93 13.00 10.46
N ALA A 98 1.91 13.81 10.07
CA ALA A 98 1.65 15.02 9.30
C ALA A 98 2.88 15.40 8.45
N LYS A 99 2.66 16.22 7.43
CA LYS A 99 3.71 16.95 6.72
C LYS A 99 3.80 18.37 7.24
N ILE A 100 5.00 18.77 7.64
CA ILE A 100 5.27 20.13 8.13
C ILE A 100 5.44 21.08 6.94
N ILE A 101 5.01 22.33 7.14
CA ILE A 101 5.18 23.40 6.17
C ILE A 101 6.66 23.58 5.79
N GLU A 102 6.95 23.94 4.55
CA GLU A 102 8.33 24.01 4.05
C GLU A 102 9.14 25.19 4.62
N SER A 103 8.46 26.23 5.14
CA SER A 103 9.12 27.39 5.75
C SER A 103 9.62 27.08 7.15
N ASP A 104 10.93 27.13 7.34
CA ASP A 104 11.58 26.95 8.66
C ASP A 104 11.08 27.96 9.70
N GLU A 105 10.86 29.20 9.30
CA GLU A 105 10.39 30.27 10.19
C GLU A 105 9.00 29.95 10.75
N VAL A 106 8.08 29.54 9.86
CA VAL A 106 6.72 29.17 10.28
C VAL A 106 6.75 27.91 11.12
N ALA A 107 7.55 26.91 10.74
CA ALA A 107 7.67 25.66 11.48
C ALA A 107 8.17 25.89 12.93
N LYS A 108 9.17 26.75 13.13
CA LYS A 108 9.69 27.11 14.47
C LYS A 108 8.70 27.85 15.36
N ASN A 109 7.72 28.52 14.76
CA ASN A 109 6.73 29.31 15.46
C ASN A 109 5.37 28.62 15.63
N MET A 110 5.28 27.33 15.32
CA MET A 110 4.08 26.52 15.60
C MET A 110 3.84 26.42 17.12
N ASN A 111 2.57 26.40 17.52
CA ASN A 111 2.17 26.50 18.94
C ASN A 111 2.69 25.38 19.83
N ASP A 112 2.94 24.19 19.27
CA ASP A 112 3.29 22.98 20.02
C ASP A 112 4.79 22.70 20.06
N VAL A 113 5.64 23.63 19.61
CA VAL A 113 7.09 23.46 19.58
C VAL A 113 7.71 23.91 20.90
N PRO A 114 8.27 23.00 21.73
CA PRO A 114 8.99 23.39 22.93
C PRO A 114 10.21 24.26 22.63
N ASP A 115 10.46 25.27 23.44
CA ASP A 115 11.60 26.19 23.23
C ASP A 115 12.95 25.47 23.23
N SER A 116 13.06 24.35 23.97
CA SER A 116 14.28 23.55 24.06
C SER A 116 14.71 22.94 22.72
N ILE A 117 13.78 22.68 21.79
CA ILE A 117 14.05 22.06 20.49
C ILE A 117 13.88 23.00 19.30
N LYS A 118 13.43 24.24 19.51
CA LYS A 118 13.22 25.23 18.44
C LYS A 118 14.43 25.40 17.52
N HIS A 119 15.64 25.31 18.07
CA HIS A 119 16.88 25.45 17.32
C HIS A 119 17.10 24.31 16.30
N MET A 120 16.48 23.14 16.51
CA MET A 120 16.58 21.97 15.63
C MET A 120 15.45 21.88 14.61
N ILE A 121 14.36 22.64 14.79
CA ILE A 121 13.18 22.57 13.93
C ILE A 121 13.49 23.09 12.53
N LYS A 122 13.07 22.31 11.54
CA LYS A 122 13.12 22.64 10.12
C LYS A 122 11.77 22.33 9.47
N GLY A 123 11.46 23.08 8.43
CA GLY A 123 10.28 22.82 7.61
C GLY A 123 10.45 21.63 6.66
N GLY A 124 9.36 21.23 6.03
CA GLY A 124 9.34 20.25 4.94
C GLY A 124 9.38 18.77 5.35
N GLY A 125 9.63 18.46 6.62
CA GLY A 125 9.64 17.07 7.08
C GLY A 125 8.25 16.43 7.12
N SER A 126 8.18 15.10 7.07
CA SER A 126 6.92 14.35 7.13
C SER A 126 6.99 13.11 8.01
N LEU A 127 5.84 12.76 8.59
CA LEU A 127 5.64 11.48 9.27
C LEU A 127 4.41 10.80 8.65
N THR A 128 4.63 9.68 7.97
CA THR A 128 3.56 8.85 7.41
C THR A 128 3.28 7.69 8.35
N ALA A 129 2.01 7.48 8.72
CA ALA A 129 1.60 6.37 9.58
C ALA A 129 0.83 5.30 8.79
N LEU A 130 1.20 4.04 9.00
CA LEU A 130 0.49 2.86 8.53
C LEU A 130 0.00 2.05 9.73
N PRO A 131 -1.20 2.34 10.27
CA PRO A 131 -1.78 1.56 11.35
C PRO A 131 -2.36 0.26 10.82
N ILE A 132 -2.01 -0.86 11.45
CA ILE A 132 -2.62 -2.16 11.20
C ILE A 132 -3.76 -2.34 12.20
N ILE A 133 -4.92 -2.73 11.68
CA ILE A 133 -6.11 -3.06 12.46
C ILE A 133 -6.52 -4.49 12.14
N GLU A 134 -6.61 -5.32 13.16
CA GLU A 134 -7.12 -6.67 13.04
C GLU A 134 -8.65 -6.66 13.01
N THR A 135 -9.24 -7.32 12.02
CA THR A 135 -10.69 -7.52 11.92
C THR A 135 -11.03 -8.99 12.17
N GLN A 136 -12.09 -9.25 12.92
CA GLN A 136 -12.61 -10.61 13.06
C GLN A 136 -13.52 -10.95 11.89
N ALA A 137 -13.21 -12.01 11.17
CA ALA A 137 -13.97 -12.48 9.99
C ALA A 137 -14.21 -11.39 8.91
N GLY A 138 -13.35 -10.39 8.82
CA GLY A 138 -13.49 -9.29 7.86
C GLY A 138 -14.52 -8.23 8.26
N ASP A 139 -15.02 -8.24 9.50
CA ASP A 139 -15.99 -7.23 9.96
C ASP A 139 -15.34 -5.86 10.18
N VAL A 140 -15.50 -4.99 9.20
CA VAL A 140 -15.05 -3.57 9.25
C VAL A 140 -16.03 -2.67 10.00
N SER A 141 -17.23 -3.18 10.34
CA SER A 141 -18.25 -2.42 11.08
C SER A 141 -18.07 -2.45 12.60
N ALA A 142 -17.14 -3.27 13.08
CA ALA A 142 -16.74 -3.32 14.49
C ALA A 142 -16.23 -1.96 14.99
N TYR A 143 -16.22 -1.76 16.30
CA TYR A 143 -16.01 -0.45 16.90
C TYR A 143 -14.62 0.14 16.59
N ILE A 144 -13.55 -0.63 16.76
CA ILE A 144 -12.18 -0.14 16.53
C ILE A 144 -11.90 0.11 15.04
N PRO A 145 -12.19 -0.81 14.09
CA PRO A 145 -12.02 -0.55 12.67
C PRO A 145 -12.75 0.71 12.20
N THR A 146 -14.03 0.89 12.60
CA THR A 146 -14.84 2.06 12.23
C THR A 146 -14.20 3.36 12.70
N ASN A 147 -13.72 3.40 13.94
CA ASN A 147 -13.05 4.57 14.50
C ASN A 147 -11.78 4.92 13.70
N VAL A 148 -10.92 3.94 13.42
CA VAL A 148 -9.65 4.19 12.73
C VAL A 148 -9.86 4.58 11.27
N ILE A 149 -10.83 3.99 10.57
CA ILE A 149 -11.21 4.40 9.21
C ILE A 149 -11.65 5.87 9.18
N SER A 150 -12.35 6.35 10.22
CA SER A 150 -12.79 7.74 10.29
C SER A 150 -11.66 8.73 10.55
N ILE A 151 -10.64 8.33 11.28
CA ILE A 151 -9.47 9.15 11.62
C ILE A 151 -8.47 9.22 10.44
N THR A 152 -8.25 8.10 9.75
CA THR A 152 -7.23 7.97 8.71
C THR A 152 -7.69 8.48 7.35
N ASP A 153 -6.74 8.70 6.43
CA ASP A 153 -6.99 9.14 5.05
C ASP A 153 -7.38 8.02 4.10
N GLY A 154 -7.92 6.93 4.62
CA GLY A 154 -8.38 5.79 3.86
C GLY A 154 -7.92 4.46 4.46
N GLN A 155 -8.23 3.37 3.76
CA GLN A 155 -7.88 2.02 4.20
C GLN A 155 -7.45 1.15 3.03
N ILE A 156 -6.51 0.25 3.30
CA ILE A 156 -6.16 -0.88 2.43
C ILE A 156 -6.78 -2.13 3.07
N PHE A 157 -7.75 -2.73 2.40
CA PHE A 157 -8.49 -3.88 2.91
C PHE A 157 -7.88 -5.19 2.40
N LEU A 158 -7.40 -6.03 3.32
CA LEU A 158 -6.89 -7.36 3.02
C LEU A 158 -7.99 -8.40 3.25
N GLU A 159 -8.20 -9.29 2.28
CA GLU A 159 -9.28 -10.27 2.29
C GLU A 159 -8.74 -11.70 2.26
N THR A 160 -9.14 -12.51 3.23
CA THR A 160 -8.70 -13.90 3.37
C THR A 160 -9.08 -14.76 2.17
N SER A 161 -10.25 -14.52 1.57
CA SER A 161 -10.72 -15.23 0.37
C SER A 161 -9.78 -15.02 -0.82
N LEU A 162 -9.27 -13.80 -1.03
CA LEU A 162 -8.30 -13.48 -2.06
C LEU A 162 -6.95 -14.15 -1.79
N PHE A 163 -6.52 -14.14 -0.52
CA PHE A 163 -5.28 -14.81 -0.13
C PHE A 163 -5.32 -16.32 -0.42
N ASN A 164 -6.42 -16.97 -0.06
CA ASN A 164 -6.65 -18.40 -0.32
C ASN A 164 -6.79 -18.71 -1.82
N ALA A 165 -7.30 -17.76 -2.62
CA ALA A 165 -7.35 -17.86 -4.09
C ALA A 165 -5.98 -17.62 -4.75
N GLY A 166 -4.90 -17.38 -3.99
CA GLY A 166 -3.55 -17.16 -4.51
C GLY A 166 -3.31 -15.74 -5.03
N ILE A 167 -4.20 -14.79 -4.75
CA ILE A 167 -4.02 -13.36 -5.07
C ILE A 167 -3.23 -12.74 -3.93
N ARG A 168 -1.97 -12.41 -4.19
CA ARG A 168 -1.05 -11.84 -3.19
C ARG A 168 -0.28 -10.67 -3.79
N PRO A 169 -0.35 -9.48 -3.15
CA PRO A 169 -1.08 -9.16 -1.91
C PRO A 169 -2.59 -9.29 -2.05
N ALA A 170 -3.25 -9.73 -0.98
CA ALA A 170 -4.68 -10.03 -0.96
C ALA A 170 -5.55 -8.76 -0.81
N ILE A 171 -5.24 -7.72 -1.58
CA ILE A 171 -5.88 -6.40 -1.49
C ILE A 171 -7.20 -6.41 -2.23
N ASN A 172 -8.29 -6.12 -1.53
CA ASN A 172 -9.58 -5.85 -2.17
C ASN A 172 -9.62 -4.41 -2.66
N VAL A 173 -9.40 -4.22 -3.96
CA VAL A 173 -9.36 -2.90 -4.61
C VAL A 173 -10.73 -2.18 -4.57
N GLY A 174 -11.84 -2.94 -4.53
CA GLY A 174 -13.19 -2.38 -4.54
C GLY A 174 -13.52 -1.56 -3.30
N ILE A 175 -13.20 -2.11 -2.12
CA ILE A 175 -13.50 -1.49 -0.82
C ILE A 175 -12.32 -0.72 -0.22
N SER A 176 -11.14 -0.84 -0.79
CA SER A 176 -9.99 -0.01 -0.42
C SER A 176 -10.17 1.42 -0.94
N VAL A 177 -9.92 2.39 -0.08
CA VAL A 177 -10.12 3.82 -0.39
C VAL A 177 -8.90 4.61 0.03
N SER A 178 -8.50 5.58 -0.78
CA SER A 178 -7.54 6.63 -0.41
C SER A 178 -8.19 7.99 -0.56
N ARG A 179 -8.23 8.78 0.50
CA ARG A 179 -8.71 10.18 0.48
C ARG A 179 -7.66 11.12 -0.12
N VAL A 180 -6.38 10.78 -0.01
CA VAL A 180 -5.27 11.48 -0.67
C VAL A 180 -5.35 11.30 -2.19
N GLY A 181 -5.82 10.15 -2.63
CA GLY A 181 -6.03 9.82 -4.04
C GLY A 181 -4.74 9.92 -4.86
N GLY A 182 -4.86 10.50 -6.05
CA GLY A 182 -3.73 10.64 -6.96
C GLY A 182 -2.73 11.76 -6.62
N HIS A 183 -2.89 12.48 -5.51
CA HIS A 183 -1.96 13.57 -5.16
C HIS A 183 -0.55 13.08 -4.83
N ALA A 184 -0.43 11.90 -4.23
CA ALA A 184 0.85 11.27 -3.93
C ALA A 184 1.49 10.54 -5.13
N GLN A 185 0.75 10.35 -6.22
CA GLN A 185 1.24 9.66 -7.41
C GLN A 185 2.02 10.60 -8.33
N ILE A 186 3.09 10.09 -8.93
CA ILE A 186 3.75 10.79 -10.06
C ILE A 186 2.77 10.87 -11.23
N LYS A 187 2.94 11.90 -12.08
CA LYS A 187 1.99 12.18 -13.17
C LYS A 187 1.80 10.99 -14.13
N SER A 188 2.85 10.23 -14.39
CA SER A 188 2.81 9.03 -15.23
C SER A 188 1.92 7.95 -14.63
N MET A 189 2.08 7.64 -13.34
CA MET A 189 1.24 6.66 -12.63
C MET A 189 -0.23 7.11 -12.63
N LYS A 190 -0.49 8.38 -12.27
CA LYS A 190 -1.85 8.94 -12.25
C LYS A 190 -2.56 8.81 -13.58
N LYS A 191 -1.86 9.05 -14.71
CA LYS A 191 -2.41 8.99 -16.06
C LYS A 191 -2.76 7.55 -16.46
N ILE A 192 -1.97 6.56 -16.04
CA ILE A 192 -2.11 5.17 -16.48
C ILE A 192 -3.00 4.35 -15.54
N ALA A 193 -2.80 4.48 -14.24
CA ALA A 193 -3.55 3.69 -13.27
C ALA A 193 -4.97 4.21 -13.01
N GLY A 194 -5.36 5.37 -13.57
CA GLY A 194 -6.65 6.01 -13.31
C GLY A 194 -7.86 5.14 -13.63
N THR A 195 -7.79 4.32 -14.67
CA THR A 195 -8.89 3.42 -15.08
C THR A 195 -8.83 2.04 -14.43
N LEU A 196 -7.68 1.66 -13.84
CA LEU A 196 -7.43 0.31 -13.36
C LEU A 196 -8.45 -0.14 -12.30
N LYS A 197 -8.82 0.76 -11.39
CA LYS A 197 -9.82 0.46 -10.34
C LYS A 197 -11.19 0.14 -10.94
N VAL A 198 -11.61 0.90 -11.95
CA VAL A 198 -12.88 0.70 -12.66
C VAL A 198 -12.85 -0.61 -13.46
N ASP A 199 -11.76 -0.84 -14.21
CA ASP A 199 -11.53 -2.07 -14.96
C ASP A 199 -11.60 -3.31 -14.05
N GLN A 200 -10.99 -3.25 -12.85
CA GLN A 200 -11.01 -4.35 -11.89
C GLN A 200 -12.38 -4.55 -11.22
N ALA A 201 -13.12 -3.48 -10.95
CA ALA A 201 -14.48 -3.58 -10.42
C ALA A 201 -15.41 -4.25 -11.43
N GLN A 202 -15.35 -3.83 -12.69
CA GLN A 202 -16.13 -4.42 -13.80
C GLN A 202 -15.76 -5.90 -14.03
N TYR A 203 -14.46 -6.22 -13.98
CA TYR A 203 -14.00 -7.60 -14.09
C TYR A 203 -14.61 -8.48 -13.00
N ARG A 204 -14.58 -8.07 -11.73
CA ARG A 204 -15.10 -8.86 -10.62
C ARG A 204 -16.61 -9.07 -10.70
N GLU A 205 -17.34 -8.06 -11.12
CA GLU A 205 -18.77 -8.17 -11.34
C GLU A 205 -19.08 -9.21 -12.43
N LEU A 206 -18.41 -9.10 -13.58
CA LEU A 206 -18.58 -10.04 -14.68
C LEU A 206 -18.08 -11.44 -14.37
N GLU A 207 -16.99 -11.59 -13.61
CA GLU A 207 -16.47 -12.89 -13.16
C GLU A 207 -17.49 -13.63 -12.29
N ALA A 208 -18.18 -12.91 -11.39
CA ALA A 208 -19.25 -13.49 -10.59
C ALA A 208 -20.41 -14.01 -11.47
N PHE A 209 -20.82 -13.24 -12.46
CA PHE A 209 -21.87 -13.65 -13.41
C PHE A 209 -21.44 -14.79 -14.32
N SER A 210 -20.17 -14.82 -14.76
CA SER A 210 -19.65 -15.85 -15.67
C SER A 210 -19.70 -17.27 -15.09
N LYS A 211 -19.73 -17.38 -13.76
CA LYS A 211 -19.87 -18.68 -13.07
C LYS A 211 -21.27 -19.28 -13.19
N PHE A 212 -22.26 -18.49 -13.55
CA PHE A 212 -23.67 -18.90 -13.64
C PHE A 212 -24.21 -18.97 -15.08
N GLY A 213 -23.50 -18.46 -16.09
CA GLY A 213 -23.93 -18.41 -17.48
C GLY A 213 -22.95 -19.07 -18.45
N SER A 214 -23.48 -19.82 -19.43
CA SER A 214 -22.67 -20.55 -20.41
C SER A 214 -22.33 -19.75 -21.69
N ASP A 215 -23.18 -18.77 -22.07
CA ASP A 215 -23.03 -18.02 -23.31
C ASP A 215 -22.76 -16.53 -23.02
N LEU A 216 -21.49 -16.15 -23.04
CA LEU A 216 -21.07 -14.78 -22.93
C LEU A 216 -20.74 -14.20 -24.32
N ASP A 217 -21.18 -12.96 -24.54
CA ASP A 217 -20.87 -12.24 -25.76
C ASP A 217 -19.36 -11.92 -25.88
N PRO A 218 -18.84 -11.72 -27.10
CA PRO A 218 -17.41 -11.47 -27.32
C PRO A 218 -16.85 -10.25 -26.59
N ALA A 219 -17.67 -9.20 -26.35
CA ALA A 219 -17.23 -8.01 -25.65
C ALA A 219 -17.03 -8.31 -24.14
N THR A 220 -17.97 -9.02 -23.53
CA THR A 220 -17.85 -9.50 -22.14
C THR A 220 -16.64 -10.42 -21.96
N LEU A 221 -16.39 -11.34 -22.89
CA LEU A 221 -15.20 -12.20 -22.88
C LEU A 221 -13.90 -11.39 -22.96
N ALA A 222 -13.87 -10.31 -23.75
CA ALA A 222 -12.71 -9.44 -23.85
C ALA A 222 -12.41 -8.72 -22.52
N VAL A 223 -13.45 -8.23 -21.82
CA VAL A 223 -13.31 -7.60 -20.50
C VAL A 223 -12.81 -8.60 -19.46
N LEU A 224 -13.39 -9.81 -19.43
CA LEU A 224 -12.95 -10.88 -18.53
C LEU A 224 -11.48 -11.27 -18.78
N ASN A 225 -11.09 -11.41 -20.04
CA ASN A 225 -9.74 -11.75 -20.42
C ASN A 225 -8.74 -10.64 -20.00
N LYS A 226 -9.05 -9.37 -20.25
CA LYS A 226 -8.26 -8.22 -19.80
C LYS A 226 -8.15 -8.17 -18.28
N GLY A 227 -9.27 -8.30 -17.58
CA GLY A 227 -9.32 -8.23 -16.13
C GLY A 227 -8.55 -9.34 -15.44
N ALA A 228 -8.65 -10.59 -15.92
CA ALA A 228 -7.89 -11.72 -15.39
C ALA A 228 -6.37 -11.47 -15.51
N LYS A 229 -5.90 -10.91 -16.63
CA LYS A 229 -4.48 -10.58 -16.82
C LYS A 229 -4.04 -9.41 -15.94
N ASN A 230 -4.90 -8.42 -15.75
CA ASN A 230 -4.64 -7.32 -14.82
C ASN A 230 -4.52 -7.83 -13.38
N VAL A 231 -5.28 -8.87 -12.97
CA VAL A 231 -5.10 -9.51 -11.67
C VAL A 231 -3.71 -10.15 -11.57
N GLU A 232 -3.24 -10.84 -12.62
CA GLU A 232 -1.92 -11.47 -12.61
C GLU A 232 -0.77 -10.48 -12.50
N ILE A 233 -0.79 -9.36 -13.25
CA ILE A 233 0.26 -8.32 -13.16
C ILE A 233 0.23 -7.53 -11.86
N LEU A 234 -0.86 -7.59 -11.09
CA LEU A 234 -0.94 -6.96 -9.77
C LEU A 234 -0.48 -7.88 -8.64
N LYS A 235 -0.21 -9.15 -8.92
CA LYS A 235 0.40 -10.06 -7.96
C LYS A 235 1.87 -9.71 -7.78
N GLN A 236 2.35 -9.78 -6.55
CA GLN A 236 3.72 -9.45 -6.21
C GLN A 236 4.27 -10.47 -5.22
N ASN A 237 5.47 -10.95 -5.46
CA ASN A 237 6.14 -11.84 -4.52
C ASN A 237 6.55 -11.08 -3.25
N GLN A 238 6.63 -11.81 -2.14
CA GLN A 238 7.08 -11.26 -0.88
C GLN A 238 8.53 -10.77 -1.01
N PHE A 239 8.83 -9.61 -0.41
CA PHE A 239 10.16 -8.98 -0.41
C PHE A 239 10.74 -8.63 -1.79
N THR A 240 9.90 -8.48 -2.79
CA THR A 240 10.31 -8.06 -4.14
C THR A 240 9.65 -6.72 -4.51
N PRO A 241 10.14 -5.59 -3.95
CA PRO A 241 9.63 -4.27 -4.31
C PRO A 241 9.95 -3.95 -5.77
N MET A 242 9.01 -3.32 -6.45
CA MET A 242 9.14 -2.89 -7.84
C MET A 242 9.26 -1.37 -7.89
N LYS A 243 10.17 -0.85 -8.71
CA LYS A 243 10.31 0.60 -8.93
C LYS A 243 9.07 1.17 -9.59
N VAL A 244 8.75 2.43 -9.30
CA VAL A 244 7.53 3.07 -9.79
C VAL A 244 7.44 3.13 -11.32
N GLU A 245 8.55 3.36 -12.00
CA GLU A 245 8.63 3.36 -13.47
C GLU A 245 8.33 1.97 -14.07
N GLU A 246 8.74 0.92 -13.41
CA GLU A 246 8.45 -0.46 -13.80
C GLU A 246 6.98 -0.80 -13.58
N GLN A 247 6.43 -0.38 -12.44
CA GLN A 247 4.99 -0.52 -12.16
C GLN A 247 4.15 0.18 -13.23
N VAL A 248 4.53 1.41 -13.61
CA VAL A 248 3.85 2.18 -14.65
C VAL A 248 3.91 1.45 -16.00
N ALA A 249 5.08 0.93 -16.38
CA ALA A 249 5.27 0.23 -17.65
C ALA A 249 4.40 -1.04 -17.75
N ILE A 250 4.37 -1.88 -16.71
CA ILE A 250 3.58 -3.11 -16.74
C ILE A 250 2.07 -2.85 -16.62
N ILE A 251 1.64 -1.87 -15.80
CA ILE A 251 0.24 -1.47 -15.71
C ILE A 251 -0.24 -0.89 -17.05
N TYR A 252 0.63 -0.16 -17.76
CA TYR A 252 0.32 0.29 -19.13
C TYR A 252 0.01 -0.88 -20.05
N CYS A 253 0.83 -1.93 -20.04
CA CYS A 253 0.57 -3.13 -20.84
C CYS A 253 -0.79 -3.76 -20.53
N GLY A 254 -1.17 -3.84 -19.25
CA GLY A 254 -2.45 -4.39 -18.81
C GLY A 254 -3.64 -3.51 -19.21
N THR A 255 -3.59 -2.23 -18.88
CA THR A 255 -4.70 -1.29 -19.12
C THR A 255 -4.97 -1.02 -20.61
N ARG A 256 -3.92 -1.03 -21.44
CA ARG A 256 -4.03 -0.91 -22.90
C ARG A 256 -4.35 -2.22 -23.61
N GLY A 257 -4.52 -3.33 -22.88
CA GLY A 257 -4.86 -4.62 -23.47
C GLY A 257 -3.73 -5.24 -24.32
N LEU A 258 -2.47 -4.81 -24.11
CA LEU A 258 -1.33 -5.32 -24.85
C LEU A 258 -1.03 -6.81 -24.53
N LEU A 259 -1.61 -7.32 -23.44
CA LEU A 259 -1.51 -8.72 -23.03
C LEU A 259 -2.56 -9.63 -23.68
N ARG A 260 -3.35 -9.15 -24.65
CA ARG A 260 -4.48 -9.89 -25.22
C ARG A 260 -4.14 -11.33 -25.63
N ASP A 261 -3.00 -11.53 -26.26
CA ASP A 261 -2.58 -12.82 -26.82
C ASP A 261 -1.69 -13.63 -25.86
N VAL A 262 -1.38 -13.10 -24.67
CA VAL A 262 -0.61 -13.81 -23.65
C VAL A 262 -1.55 -14.68 -22.81
N PRO A 263 -1.34 -16.01 -22.71
CA PRO A 263 -2.12 -16.87 -21.82
C PRO A 263 -1.98 -16.42 -20.36
N VAL A 264 -3.06 -16.47 -19.56
CA VAL A 264 -3.08 -15.98 -18.17
C VAL A 264 -1.94 -16.59 -17.34
N HIS A 265 -1.71 -17.90 -17.45
CA HIS A 265 -0.63 -18.60 -16.70
C HIS A 265 0.81 -18.20 -17.13
N LYS A 266 0.96 -17.44 -18.21
CA LYS A 266 2.27 -16.94 -18.69
C LYS A 266 2.45 -15.43 -18.44
N VAL A 267 1.48 -14.76 -17.86
CA VAL A 267 1.56 -13.30 -17.63
C VAL A 267 2.74 -12.94 -16.74
N VAL A 268 2.96 -13.65 -15.64
CA VAL A 268 4.08 -13.41 -14.72
C VAL A 268 5.44 -13.63 -15.41
N LEU A 269 5.54 -14.65 -16.27
CA LEU A 269 6.76 -14.87 -17.05
C LEU A 269 7.00 -13.74 -18.04
N PHE A 270 5.95 -13.32 -18.74
CA PHE A 270 6.01 -12.16 -19.65
C PHE A 270 6.44 -10.89 -18.92
N GLU A 271 5.89 -10.61 -17.73
CA GLU A 271 6.24 -9.46 -16.89
C GLU A 271 7.73 -9.44 -16.58
N ASN A 272 8.27 -10.53 -16.06
CA ASN A 272 9.69 -10.64 -15.73
C ASN A 272 10.59 -10.39 -16.95
N ASP A 273 10.26 -11.03 -18.07
CA ASP A 273 10.99 -10.89 -19.32
C ASP A 273 10.89 -9.46 -19.90
N PHE A 274 9.70 -8.87 -19.83
CA PHE A 274 9.45 -7.51 -20.31
C PHE A 274 10.21 -6.48 -19.48
N LEU A 275 10.16 -6.57 -18.15
CA LEU A 275 10.86 -5.64 -17.27
C LEU A 275 12.38 -5.77 -17.38
N ALA A 276 12.91 -7.01 -17.48
CA ALA A 276 14.33 -7.22 -17.73
C ALA A 276 14.76 -6.55 -19.04
N PHE A 277 13.99 -6.76 -20.10
CA PHE A 277 14.24 -6.14 -21.38
C PHE A 277 14.20 -4.60 -21.34
N MET A 278 13.23 -4.01 -20.63
CA MET A 278 13.13 -2.56 -20.46
C MET A 278 14.35 -1.99 -19.72
N ARG A 279 14.85 -2.70 -18.69
CA ARG A 279 16.07 -2.30 -17.96
C ARG A 279 17.31 -2.34 -18.85
N ASP A 280 17.44 -3.37 -19.68
CA ASP A 280 18.66 -3.61 -20.47
C ASP A 280 18.74 -2.72 -21.74
N HIS A 281 17.60 -2.40 -22.34
CA HIS A 281 17.57 -1.78 -23.68
C HIS A 281 16.84 -0.43 -23.73
N HIS A 282 16.05 -0.10 -22.71
CA HIS A 282 15.19 1.10 -22.65
C HIS A 282 15.20 1.77 -21.29
N SER A 283 16.36 1.82 -20.64
CA SER A 283 16.52 2.49 -19.35
C SER A 283 16.16 3.99 -19.43
N ASP A 284 16.40 4.63 -20.56
CA ASP A 284 16.02 6.02 -20.90
C ASP A 284 14.51 6.25 -20.82
N ILE A 285 13.73 5.27 -21.31
CA ILE A 285 12.26 5.29 -21.22
C ILE A 285 11.82 5.16 -19.76
N LEU A 286 12.39 4.25 -19.00
CA LEU A 286 12.08 4.08 -17.58
C LEU A 286 12.42 5.37 -16.80
N GLU A 287 13.55 5.99 -17.04
CA GLU A 287 13.91 7.28 -16.44
C GLU A 287 12.92 8.41 -16.80
N THR A 288 12.43 8.41 -18.03
CA THR A 288 11.42 9.39 -18.47
C THR A 288 10.09 9.18 -17.77
N ILE A 289 9.68 7.91 -17.59
CA ILE A 289 8.50 7.54 -16.81
C ILE A 289 8.65 7.96 -15.35
N ALA A 290 9.83 7.74 -14.74
CA ALA A 290 10.13 8.13 -13.37
C ALA A 290 10.00 9.63 -13.13
N LYS A 291 10.35 10.46 -14.16
CA LYS A 291 10.14 11.92 -14.16
C LYS A 291 8.67 12.33 -14.31
N GLY A 292 7.76 11.38 -14.43
CA GLY A 292 6.32 11.62 -14.56
C GLY A 292 5.85 11.91 -15.99
N ILE A 293 6.68 11.66 -17.01
CA ILE A 293 6.37 11.93 -18.40
C ILE A 293 5.85 10.65 -19.07
N ILE A 294 4.70 10.77 -19.75
CA ILE A 294 4.13 9.77 -20.64
C ILE A 294 3.62 10.46 -21.88
N ASN A 295 4.29 10.22 -22.99
CA ASN A 295 3.97 10.70 -24.33
C ASN A 295 4.14 9.54 -25.33
N ASP A 296 3.89 9.80 -26.60
CA ASP A 296 3.97 8.78 -27.66
C ASP A 296 5.39 8.24 -27.86
N GLU A 297 6.42 9.02 -27.54
CA GLU A 297 7.82 8.58 -27.57
C GLU A 297 8.12 7.50 -26.52
N VAL A 298 7.44 7.57 -25.37
CA VAL A 298 7.53 6.58 -24.28
C VAL A 298 6.65 5.35 -24.57
N THR A 299 5.42 5.59 -25.05
CA THR A 299 4.46 4.50 -25.26
C THR A 299 4.72 3.71 -26.53
N GLY A 300 5.22 4.34 -27.60
CA GLY A 300 5.54 3.67 -28.87
C GLY A 300 6.44 2.46 -28.72
N PRO A 301 7.62 2.56 -28.09
CA PRO A 301 8.50 1.42 -27.84
C PRO A 301 7.88 0.32 -26.95
N ILE A 302 7.02 0.68 -26.00
CA ILE A 302 6.29 -0.30 -25.15
C ILE A 302 5.29 -1.07 -26.02
N GLU A 303 4.57 -0.40 -26.92
CA GLU A 303 3.59 -1.01 -27.82
C GLU A 303 4.24 -1.86 -28.92
N ASP A 304 5.33 -1.39 -29.51
CA ASP A 304 6.05 -2.08 -30.60
C ASP A 304 6.63 -3.43 -30.13
N ARG A 305 7.06 -3.52 -28.89
CA ARG A 305 7.65 -4.73 -28.29
C ARG A 305 6.66 -5.85 -28.01
N LYS A 306 5.37 -5.59 -27.99
CA LYS A 306 4.33 -6.62 -28.00
C LYS A 306 4.52 -7.60 -29.15
N SER A 307 4.80 -7.11 -30.35
CA SER A 307 4.93 -7.94 -31.57
C SER A 307 6.18 -8.79 -31.58
N THR A 308 7.30 -8.30 -31.04
CA THR A 308 8.61 -8.97 -31.13
C THR A 308 8.78 -10.13 -30.16
N ARG A 309 8.17 -10.11 -28.98
CA ARG A 309 8.31 -11.19 -27.97
C ARG A 309 7.21 -12.24 -27.99
N LEU A 310 6.02 -11.92 -28.47
CA LEU A 310 5.06 -12.97 -28.84
C LEU A 310 5.64 -13.93 -29.87
N ASN A 311 6.46 -13.44 -30.80
CA ASN A 311 7.18 -14.27 -31.77
C ASN A 311 8.32 -15.10 -31.15
N SER A 312 8.98 -14.64 -30.08
CA SER A 312 10.03 -15.45 -29.39
C SER A 312 9.44 -16.53 -28.49
N SER A 313 8.28 -16.30 -27.87
CA SER A 313 7.56 -17.34 -27.12
C SER A 313 6.94 -18.40 -28.04
N THR A 314 6.68 -18.07 -29.30
CA THR A 314 6.27 -19.04 -30.35
C THR A 314 7.47 -19.91 -30.80
N ARG A 315 8.70 -19.37 -30.76
CA ARG A 315 9.93 -20.16 -31.04
C ARG A 315 10.26 -21.21 -29.97
N ILE A 316 9.80 -21.01 -28.73
CA ILE A 316 9.92 -22.02 -27.65
C ILE A 316 8.95 -23.20 -27.88
N ARG A 317 7.83 -22.99 -28.59
CA ARG A 317 6.92 -24.07 -29.01
C ARG A 317 7.49 -25.02 -30.09
N SER A 318 8.51 -24.63 -30.83
CA SER A 318 9.11 -25.46 -31.89
C SER A 318 10.33 -26.26 -31.44
N ARG A 319 10.68 -26.24 -30.14
CA ARG A 319 11.83 -26.98 -29.57
C ARG A 319 11.46 -27.88 -28.38
N MET A 320 10.18 -28.24 -28.21
CA MET A 320 9.73 -29.32 -27.33
C MET A 320 9.06 -30.42 -28.15
#